data_f61565ccb13645cfbd2677a4a0347449
#
_entry.id   f61565ccb13645cfbd2677a4a0347449
#
_cell.length_a   1.000
_cell.length_b   1.000
_cell.length_c   1.000
_cell.angle_alpha   90.00
_cell.angle_beta   90.00
_cell.angle_gamma   90.00
#
_symmetry.space_group_name_H-M   'P 1'
#
loop_
_entity.id
_entity.type
_entity.pdbx_description
1 polymer ?
#
loop_
_entity_poly.entity_id
_entity_poly.type
_entity_poly.pdbx_seq_one_letter_code
_entity_poly.pdbx_strand_id
1 'polypeptide(L)'
;MKKINNNTFTLFGINNSIAILKSKKFNIINIDLMENSRALKEKKIELLIEDKKINRMNKNQFNQKYLEKRSQGISITFSGDIIRKEIPSFENQENACLLVLDQVEDPQNFGQIIRTAECAGIDGIVFPKHHSAPINETVLQVSQGA
;
A
#
# COMPACT_ATOMS: atom_id res chain seq x y z
N MET A 1 -4.77 26.75 -11.16
CA MET A 1 -5.05 25.97 -9.93
C MET A 1 -4.80 24.50 -10.25
N LYS A 2 -3.73 23.90 -9.72
CA LYS A 2 -3.51 22.43 -9.81
C LYS A 2 -4.57 21.75 -8.98
N LYS A 3 -5.45 20.95 -9.59
CA LYS A 3 -6.29 19.99 -8.84
C LYS A 3 -5.34 19.01 -8.16
N ILE A 4 -5.19 19.14 -6.86
CA ILE A 4 -4.57 18.12 -6.03
C ILE A 4 -5.58 16.98 -5.99
N ASN A 5 -5.42 16.00 -6.88
CA ASN A 5 -6.08 14.71 -6.72
C ASN A 5 -5.42 14.03 -5.51
N ASN A 6 -5.92 14.34 -4.33
CA ASN A 6 -5.53 13.62 -3.12
C ASN A 6 -6.21 12.24 -3.17
N ASN A 7 -5.59 11.30 -3.90
CA ASN A 7 -5.97 9.91 -3.79
C ASN A 7 -5.68 9.48 -2.35
N THR A 8 -6.74 9.28 -1.59
CA THR A 8 -6.65 8.80 -0.19
C THR A 8 -7.00 7.32 -0.19
N PHE A 9 -6.17 6.54 0.47
CA PHE A 9 -6.32 5.08 0.57
C PHE A 9 -6.26 4.65 2.03
N THR A 10 -7.01 3.59 2.35
CA THR A 10 -6.96 2.95 3.66
C THR A 10 -6.57 1.48 3.49
N LEU A 11 -5.41 1.12 4.00
CA LEU A 11 -4.88 -0.24 3.94
C LEU A 11 -4.76 -0.86 5.33
N PHE A 12 -4.78 -2.19 5.34
CA PHE A 12 -4.82 -3.01 6.53
C PHE A 12 -3.65 -3.98 6.58
N GLY A 13 -3.26 -4.36 7.78
CA GLY A 13 -2.29 -5.42 8.03
C GLY A 13 -0.85 -4.92 8.14
N ILE A 14 -0.04 -5.75 8.77
CA ILE A 14 1.33 -5.41 9.17
C ILE A 14 2.22 -5.08 7.97
N ASN A 15 2.20 -5.92 6.92
CA ASN A 15 3.08 -5.72 5.75
C ASN A 15 2.78 -4.42 5.01
N ASN A 16 1.51 -4.16 4.69
CA ASN A 16 1.09 -2.90 4.06
C ASN A 16 1.51 -1.70 4.91
N SER A 17 1.28 -1.78 6.22
CA SER A 17 1.62 -0.70 7.14
C SER A 17 3.12 -0.42 7.17
N ILE A 18 3.95 -1.46 7.20
CA ILE A 18 5.41 -1.33 7.17
C ILE A 18 5.87 -0.69 5.86
N ALA A 19 5.34 -1.14 4.72
CA ALA A 19 5.70 -0.60 3.41
C ALA A 19 5.36 0.89 3.29
N ILE A 20 4.14 1.28 3.67
CA ILE A 20 3.69 2.67 3.64
C ILE A 20 4.55 3.55 4.55
N LEU A 21 4.79 3.11 5.80
CA LEU A 21 5.56 3.88 6.78
C LEU A 21 7.03 4.05 6.38
N LYS A 22 7.61 3.05 5.73
CA LYS A 22 9.00 3.10 5.23
C LYS A 22 9.18 3.95 3.99
N SER A 23 8.18 4.04 3.13
CA SER A 23 8.32 4.67 1.81
C SER A 23 8.66 6.16 1.87
N LYS A 24 8.31 6.86 2.94
CA LYS A 24 8.47 8.33 3.12
C LYS A 24 7.87 9.19 1.99
N LYS A 25 7.20 8.57 1.02
CA LYS A 25 6.59 9.23 -0.15
C LYS A 25 5.15 9.65 0.10
N PHE A 26 4.51 9.05 1.09
CA PHE A 26 3.10 9.22 1.37
C PHE A 26 2.88 10.14 2.58
N ASN A 27 1.83 10.94 2.49
CA ASN A 27 1.34 11.70 3.64
C ASN A 27 0.43 10.80 4.48
N ILE A 28 0.86 10.47 5.69
CA ILE A 28 0.08 9.66 6.63
C ILE A 28 -0.98 10.53 7.27
N ILE A 29 -2.25 10.18 7.05
CA ILE A 29 -3.41 10.92 7.56
C ILE A 29 -3.82 10.38 8.93
N ASN A 30 -3.88 9.04 9.06
CA ASN A 30 -4.32 8.38 10.28
C ASN A 30 -3.70 7.00 10.44
N ILE A 31 -3.41 6.62 11.68
CA ILE A 31 -2.99 5.28 12.07
C ILE A 31 -3.92 4.82 13.18
N ASP A 32 -4.73 3.80 12.92
CA ASP A 32 -5.55 3.15 13.93
C ASP A 32 -4.93 1.83 14.34
N LEU A 33 -4.75 1.65 15.62
CA LEU A 33 -4.12 0.47 16.21
C LEU A 33 -5.02 -0.16 17.26
N MET A 34 -5.35 -1.43 17.07
CA MET A 34 -6.15 -2.19 18.00
C MET A 34 -5.29 -2.65 19.19
N GLU A 35 -5.78 -2.40 20.40
CA GLU A 35 -5.16 -2.88 21.64
C GLU A 35 -5.03 -4.41 21.64
N ASN A 36 -3.97 -4.90 22.25
CA ASN A 36 -3.67 -6.34 22.36
C ASN A 36 -3.61 -7.09 21.02
N SER A 37 -3.43 -6.37 19.90
CA SER A 37 -3.37 -6.96 18.58
C SER A 37 -1.99 -7.55 18.25
N ARG A 38 -1.94 -8.32 17.14
CA ARG A 38 -0.67 -8.80 16.59
C ARG A 38 0.22 -7.65 16.13
N ALA A 39 -0.38 -6.61 15.52
CA ALA A 39 0.36 -5.45 15.06
C ALA A 39 1.05 -4.70 16.19
N LEU A 40 0.42 -4.59 17.38
CA LEU A 40 1.02 -3.95 18.56
C LEU A 40 2.26 -4.70 19.09
N LYS A 41 2.33 -6.02 18.85
CA LYS A 41 3.46 -6.88 19.25
C LYS A 41 4.58 -6.95 18.21
N GLU A 42 4.36 -6.36 17.04
CA GLU A 42 5.33 -6.36 15.94
C GLU A 42 6.37 -5.25 16.13
N LYS A 43 7.58 -5.63 16.47
CA LYS A 43 8.69 -4.70 16.77
C LYS A 43 8.96 -3.69 15.65
N LYS A 44 8.79 -4.10 14.38
CA LYS A 44 8.97 -3.19 13.23
C LYS A 44 7.89 -2.11 13.19
N ILE A 45 6.65 -2.44 13.55
CA ILE A 45 5.56 -1.46 13.65
C ILE A 45 5.86 -0.48 14.79
N GLU A 46 6.19 -1.00 15.98
CA GLU A 46 6.51 -0.18 17.15
C GLU A 46 7.53 0.91 16.81
N LEU A 47 8.67 0.54 16.21
CA LEU A 47 9.72 1.48 15.81
C LEU A 47 9.28 2.53 14.78
N LEU A 48 8.43 2.12 13.82
CA LEU A 48 8.00 3.01 12.73
C LEU A 48 6.92 4.01 13.13
N ILE A 49 6.26 3.78 14.26
CA ILE A 49 5.16 4.64 14.75
C ILE A 49 5.51 5.43 16.02
N GLU A 50 6.73 5.28 16.54
CA GLU A 50 7.17 5.89 17.80
C GLU A 50 6.89 7.40 17.86
N ASP A 51 7.20 8.12 16.78
CA ASP A 51 7.02 9.57 16.67
C ASP A 51 5.70 9.98 16.03
N LYS A 52 4.74 9.06 15.86
CA LYS A 52 3.51 9.31 15.11
C LYS A 52 2.28 9.40 16.02
N LYS A 53 1.34 10.23 15.62
CA LYS A 53 0.03 10.26 16.28
C LYS A 53 -0.75 8.99 15.93
N ILE A 54 -1.06 8.19 16.94
CA ILE A 54 -1.78 6.93 16.82
C ILE A 54 -3.11 7.03 17.54
N ASN A 55 -4.16 6.54 16.89
CA ASN A 55 -5.45 6.36 17.51
C ASN A 55 -5.56 4.91 18.01
N ARG A 56 -5.51 4.72 19.32
CA ARG A 56 -5.66 3.40 19.95
C ARG A 56 -7.13 3.08 20.16
N MET A 57 -7.54 1.88 19.82
CA MET A 57 -8.93 1.42 19.89
C MET A 57 -9.00 0.05 20.56
N ASN A 58 -10.06 -0.17 21.34
CA ASN A 58 -10.38 -1.52 21.76
C ASN A 58 -10.90 -2.38 20.58
N LYS A 59 -10.99 -3.69 20.77
CA LYS A 59 -11.40 -4.64 19.72
C LYS A 59 -12.77 -4.31 19.11
N ASN A 60 -13.74 -3.94 19.96
CA ASN A 60 -15.10 -3.66 19.49
C ASN A 60 -15.14 -2.40 18.61
N GLN A 61 -14.50 -1.32 19.05
CA GLN A 61 -14.40 -0.08 18.28
C GLN A 61 -13.70 -0.30 16.94
N PHE A 62 -12.60 -1.05 16.94
CA PHE A 62 -11.84 -1.33 15.74
C PHE A 62 -12.65 -2.17 14.74
N ASN A 63 -13.29 -3.24 15.19
CA ASN A 63 -14.12 -4.11 14.36
C ASN A 63 -15.37 -3.38 13.83
N GLN A 64 -16.00 -2.55 14.64
CA GLN A 64 -17.13 -1.74 14.21
C GLN A 64 -16.73 -0.75 13.10
N LYS A 65 -15.55 -0.13 13.21
CA LYS A 65 -15.05 0.82 12.21
C LYS A 65 -14.65 0.14 10.91
N TYR A 66 -14.07 -1.06 10.97
CA TYR A 66 -13.44 -1.73 9.83
C TYR A 66 -14.09 -3.04 9.39
N LEU A 67 -15.31 -3.33 9.88
CA LEU A 67 -16.14 -4.45 9.42
C LEU A 67 -15.38 -5.77 9.30
N GLU A 68 -14.70 -6.19 10.36
CA GLU A 68 -13.99 -7.48 10.47
C GLU A 68 -12.95 -7.79 9.38
N LYS A 69 -12.42 -6.78 8.69
CA LYS A 69 -11.34 -6.98 7.72
C LYS A 69 -10.13 -7.68 8.37
N ARG A 70 -9.42 -8.53 7.63
CA ARG A 70 -8.18 -9.19 8.07
C ARG A 70 -7.06 -8.16 8.28
N SER A 71 -7.19 -7.35 9.33
CA SER A 71 -6.36 -6.18 9.59
C SER A 71 -5.12 -6.46 10.43
N GLN A 72 -5.06 -7.60 11.08
CA GLN A 72 -4.04 -7.91 12.10
C GLN A 72 -3.97 -6.84 13.22
N GLY A 73 -5.01 -6.00 13.31
CA GLY A 73 -5.18 -4.94 14.31
C GLY A 73 -4.51 -3.62 13.98
N ILE A 74 -4.19 -3.37 12.72
CA ILE A 74 -3.68 -2.08 12.25
C ILE A 74 -4.33 -1.66 10.94
N SER A 75 -4.62 -0.36 10.84
CA SER A 75 -5.07 0.32 9.63
C SER A 75 -4.30 1.62 9.46
N ILE A 76 -3.89 1.91 8.23
CA ILE A 76 -3.24 3.18 7.87
C ILE A 76 -4.03 3.83 6.74
N THR A 77 -4.42 5.09 6.99
CA THR A 77 -4.97 5.98 5.97
C THR A 77 -3.89 6.96 5.53
N PHE A 78 -3.66 7.03 4.24
CA PHE A 78 -2.62 7.88 3.66
C PHE A 78 -3.05 8.48 2.34
N SER A 79 -2.35 9.52 1.89
CA SER A 79 -2.55 10.12 0.57
C SER A 79 -1.22 10.25 -0.16
N GLY A 80 -1.29 10.21 -1.49
CA GLY A 80 -0.15 10.39 -2.38
C GLY A 80 -0.34 9.75 -3.74
N ASP A 81 0.61 10.00 -4.64
CA ASP A 81 0.62 9.42 -5.97
C ASP A 81 1.31 8.04 -5.94
N ILE A 82 0.56 7.02 -6.31
CA ILE A 82 1.04 5.64 -6.39
C ILE A 82 1.58 5.33 -7.78
N ILE A 83 0.98 5.94 -8.81
CA ILE A 83 1.32 5.70 -10.20
C ILE A 83 2.23 6.81 -10.69
N ARG A 84 3.33 6.45 -11.35
CA ARG A 84 4.13 7.37 -12.14
C ARG A 84 3.49 7.54 -13.53
N LYS A 85 3.52 8.75 -14.06
CA LYS A 85 3.00 9.04 -15.41
C LYS A 85 4.00 8.73 -16.50
N GLU A 86 5.28 8.67 -16.15
CA GLU A 86 6.40 8.47 -17.06
C GLU A 86 7.27 7.33 -16.55
N ILE A 87 7.86 6.60 -17.48
CA ILE A 87 8.85 5.57 -17.17
C ILE A 87 10.11 6.30 -16.70
N PRO A 88 10.65 5.98 -15.51
CA PRO A 88 11.87 6.61 -15.03
C PRO A 88 13.05 6.28 -15.93
N SER A 89 14.04 7.15 -15.99
CA SER A 89 15.32 6.85 -16.64
C SER A 89 16.07 5.78 -15.83
N PHE A 90 16.62 4.80 -16.51
CA PHE A 90 17.46 3.73 -15.95
C PHE A 90 18.93 3.87 -16.36
N GLU A 91 19.35 5.08 -16.78
CA GLU A 91 20.70 5.34 -17.32
C GLU A 91 21.86 4.94 -16.38
N ASN A 92 21.59 4.86 -15.08
CA ASN A 92 22.58 4.47 -14.07
C ASN A 92 22.49 2.97 -13.68
N GLN A 93 21.68 2.19 -14.40
CA GLN A 93 21.54 0.75 -14.16
C GLN A 93 22.06 0.00 -15.39
N GLU A 94 22.92 -1.00 -15.17
CA GLU A 94 23.41 -1.84 -16.27
C GLU A 94 22.28 -2.65 -16.93
N ASN A 95 21.27 -3.04 -16.13
CA ASN A 95 20.12 -3.78 -16.61
C ASN A 95 18.86 -3.32 -15.84
N ALA A 96 17.76 -3.14 -16.54
CA ALA A 96 16.47 -2.90 -15.95
C ALA A 96 15.45 -3.88 -16.53
N CYS A 97 14.65 -4.52 -15.68
CA CYS A 97 13.61 -5.45 -16.08
C CYS A 97 12.23 -4.82 -15.84
N LEU A 98 11.50 -4.58 -16.93
CA LEU A 98 10.14 -4.05 -16.89
C LEU A 98 9.14 -5.13 -17.28
N LEU A 99 8.09 -5.29 -16.48
CA LEU A 99 6.95 -6.13 -16.82
C LEU A 99 5.89 -5.27 -17.51
N VAL A 100 5.56 -5.60 -18.75
CA VAL A 100 4.47 -4.95 -19.48
C VAL A 100 3.23 -5.82 -19.40
N LEU A 101 2.16 -5.24 -18.86
CA LEU A 101 0.86 -5.93 -18.75
C LEU A 101 -0.10 -5.36 -19.79
N ASP A 102 -0.93 -6.23 -20.33
CA ASP A 102 -2.02 -5.86 -21.23
C ASP A 102 -3.33 -6.45 -20.72
N GLN A 103 -4.37 -5.61 -20.63
CA GLN A 103 -5.75 -5.98 -20.30
C GLN A 103 -5.93 -6.81 -19.01
N VAL A 104 -5.19 -6.50 -17.97
CA VAL A 104 -5.42 -7.09 -16.62
C VAL A 104 -6.56 -6.33 -15.93
N GLU A 105 -7.79 -6.81 -16.05
CA GLU A 105 -8.99 -6.11 -15.59
C GLU A 105 -9.41 -6.46 -14.15
N ASP A 106 -8.98 -7.62 -13.63
CA ASP A 106 -9.30 -8.03 -12.26
C ASP A 106 -8.31 -7.42 -11.25
N PRO A 107 -8.78 -6.61 -10.27
CA PRO A 107 -7.92 -6.01 -9.25
C PRO A 107 -7.18 -7.04 -8.36
N GLN A 108 -7.77 -8.21 -8.11
CA GLN A 108 -7.14 -9.28 -7.34
C GLN A 108 -5.92 -9.83 -8.09
N ASN A 109 -6.10 -10.16 -9.36
CA ASN A 109 -5.03 -10.66 -10.22
C ASN A 109 -3.93 -9.60 -10.37
N PHE A 110 -4.31 -8.34 -10.58
CA PHE A 110 -3.34 -7.26 -10.71
C PHE A 110 -2.49 -7.12 -9.43
N GLY A 111 -3.11 -7.11 -8.25
CA GLY A 111 -2.38 -7.05 -6.98
C GLY A 111 -1.45 -8.25 -6.76
N GLN A 112 -1.86 -9.46 -7.18
CA GLN A 112 -1.00 -10.66 -7.11
C GLN A 112 0.18 -10.58 -8.09
N ILE A 113 -0.03 -10.06 -9.30
CA ILE A 113 1.04 -9.84 -10.28
C ILE A 113 2.07 -8.86 -9.72
N ILE A 114 1.64 -7.72 -9.15
CA ILE A 114 2.54 -6.73 -8.53
C ILE A 114 3.40 -7.41 -7.46
N ARG A 115 2.78 -8.16 -6.56
CA ARG A 115 3.49 -8.86 -5.49
C ARG A 115 4.51 -9.87 -6.03
N THR A 116 4.13 -10.63 -7.06
CA THR A 116 5.02 -11.62 -7.68
C THR A 116 6.18 -10.94 -8.40
N ALA A 117 5.91 -9.86 -9.11
CA ALA A 117 6.91 -9.07 -9.82
C ALA A 117 7.97 -8.50 -8.86
N GLU A 118 7.54 -7.94 -7.72
CA GLU A 118 8.46 -7.46 -6.68
C GLU A 118 9.35 -8.59 -6.14
N CYS A 119 8.77 -9.76 -5.84
CA CYS A 119 9.54 -10.93 -5.39
C CYS A 119 10.51 -11.45 -6.47
N ALA A 120 10.21 -11.26 -7.74
CA ALA A 120 11.06 -11.63 -8.86
C ALA A 120 12.14 -10.59 -9.19
N GLY A 121 12.19 -9.46 -8.47
CA GLY A 121 13.16 -8.40 -8.71
C GLY A 121 12.87 -7.56 -9.97
N ILE A 122 11.60 -7.45 -10.37
CA ILE A 122 11.17 -6.59 -11.47
C ILE A 122 11.26 -5.13 -11.03
N ASP A 123 11.91 -4.28 -11.83
CA ASP A 123 12.16 -2.87 -11.50
C ASP A 123 10.94 -1.97 -11.70
N GLY A 124 10.00 -2.39 -12.53
CA GLY A 124 8.77 -1.64 -12.76
C GLY A 124 7.72 -2.39 -13.55
N ILE A 125 6.46 -1.96 -13.39
CA ILE A 125 5.32 -2.50 -14.12
C ILE A 125 4.71 -1.41 -14.97
N VAL A 126 4.56 -1.68 -16.25
CA VAL A 126 3.92 -0.80 -17.24
C VAL A 126 2.57 -1.42 -17.61
N PHE A 127 1.51 -0.65 -17.55
CA PHE A 127 0.17 -1.10 -17.87
C PHE A 127 -0.63 0.00 -18.58
N PRO A 128 -1.63 -0.35 -19.41
CA PRO A 128 -2.40 0.64 -20.16
C PRO A 128 -3.29 1.45 -19.21
N LYS A 129 -3.53 2.70 -19.58
CA LYS A 129 -4.44 3.60 -18.85
C LYS A 129 -5.90 3.17 -18.94
N HIS A 130 -6.26 2.50 -20.03
CA HIS A 130 -7.60 2.00 -20.32
C HIS A 130 -7.54 0.49 -20.49
N HIS A 131 -8.64 -0.20 -20.24
CA HIS A 131 -8.73 -1.67 -20.30
C HIS A 131 -7.78 -2.37 -19.31
N SER A 132 -7.58 -1.75 -18.15
CA SER A 132 -6.86 -2.31 -17.01
C SER A 132 -7.59 -1.99 -15.73
N ALA A 133 -7.43 -2.85 -14.72
CA ALA A 133 -7.94 -2.57 -13.38
C ALA A 133 -7.37 -1.25 -12.86
N PRO A 134 -8.20 -0.36 -12.32
CA PRO A 134 -7.70 0.83 -11.66
C PRO A 134 -6.90 0.46 -10.41
N ILE A 135 -5.82 1.20 -10.14
CA ILE A 135 -5.11 1.04 -8.87
C ILE A 135 -5.98 1.60 -7.76
N ASN A 136 -6.60 0.69 -7.04
CA ASN A 136 -7.51 0.96 -5.93
C ASN A 136 -7.03 0.26 -4.64
N GLU A 137 -7.78 0.40 -3.56
CA GLU A 137 -7.46 -0.25 -2.27
C GLU A 137 -7.33 -1.78 -2.40
N THR A 138 -8.11 -2.43 -3.28
CA THR A 138 -8.02 -3.88 -3.48
C THR A 138 -6.66 -4.27 -4.05
N VAL A 139 -6.21 -3.61 -5.13
CA VAL A 139 -4.89 -3.86 -5.73
C VAL A 139 -3.79 -3.65 -4.70
N LEU A 140 -3.82 -2.52 -3.98
CA LEU A 140 -2.83 -2.18 -2.96
C LEU A 140 -2.85 -3.16 -1.79
N GLN A 141 -4.03 -3.58 -1.35
CA GLN A 141 -4.18 -4.54 -0.25
C GLN A 141 -3.62 -5.92 -0.61
N VAL A 142 -3.86 -6.37 -1.84
CA VAL A 142 -3.43 -7.68 -2.34
C VAL A 142 -1.93 -7.70 -2.61
N SER A 143 -1.36 -6.62 -3.12
CA SER A 143 0.10 -6.51 -3.37
C SER A 143 0.93 -6.57 -2.08
N GLN A 144 0.33 -6.30 -0.93
CA GLN A 144 0.96 -6.35 0.40
C GLN A 144 2.19 -5.44 0.55
N GLY A 145 2.21 -4.33 -0.14
CA GLY A 145 3.25 -3.31 -0.02
C GLY A 145 4.40 -3.46 -1.02
N ALA A 146 4.19 -4.28 -2.05
CA ALA A 146 5.04 -4.36 -3.22
C ALA A 146 4.94 -3.10 -4.09
#